data_cc6356590a1899fbfd11b417cb8bbb1a
#
_entry.id   cc6356590a1899fbfd11b417cb8bbb1a
#
_cell.length_a   1.000
_cell.length_b   1.000
_cell.length_c   1.000
_cell.angle_alpha   90.00
_cell.angle_beta   90.00
_cell.angle_gamma   90.00
#
_symmetry.space_group_name_H-M   'P 1'
#
loop_
_entity.id
_entity.type
_entity.pdbx_description
1 polymer ?
#
loop_
_entity_poly.entity_id
_entity_poly.type
_entity_poly.pdbx_seq_one_letter_code
_entity_poly.pdbx_strand_id
1 'polypeptide(L)'
;GVNGEGVIGAVVYAIHGEDFDDRLIHVGDSYSVEAAREIVQRLSFETGYYSRCWEISSAHISQETGQYLANLADLATPEAFLFIAFRVPYSPAIGVKLISTPWTDQNLEHADGITAEQLRQEHRSKGMPDDLANILELAGQADVRIPILDADAPVLPGLPLAES
;
A
#
# COMPACT_ATOMS: atom_id res chain seq x y z
N GLY A 1 7.07 13.11 -14.89
CA GLY A 1 8.05 14.18 -15.15
C GLY A 1 9.21 14.13 -14.18
N VAL A 2 10.24 14.93 -14.46
CA VAL A 2 11.41 15.07 -13.59
C VAL A 2 11.43 16.48 -13.05
N ASN A 3 11.41 16.63 -11.73
CA ASN A 3 11.55 17.91 -11.05
C ASN A 3 12.85 17.91 -10.24
N GLY A 4 13.55 19.04 -10.24
CA GLY A 4 14.74 19.23 -9.42
C GLY A 4 14.44 20.11 -8.23
N GLU A 5 14.83 19.66 -7.04
CA GLU A 5 14.74 20.43 -5.81
C GLU A 5 16.13 20.60 -5.21
N GLY A 6 16.46 21.83 -4.84
CA GLY A 6 17.72 22.13 -4.14
C GLY A 6 17.54 22.00 -2.64
N VAL A 7 18.39 21.21 -2.02
CA VAL A 7 18.53 21.13 -0.56
C VAL A 7 19.90 21.71 -0.21
N ILE A 8 20.03 22.34 0.97
CA ILE A 8 21.31 22.90 1.41
C ILE A 8 22.38 21.81 1.38
N GLY A 9 23.37 21.95 0.49
CA GLY A 9 24.48 21.02 0.30
C GLY A 9 24.22 19.84 -0.63
N ALA A 10 23.00 19.71 -1.20
CA ALA A 10 22.69 18.65 -2.16
C ALA A 10 21.58 19.06 -3.12
N VAL A 11 21.62 18.50 -4.34
CA VAL A 11 20.53 18.60 -5.33
C VAL A 11 19.97 17.20 -5.55
N VAL A 12 18.65 17.07 -5.38
CA VAL A 12 17.92 15.83 -5.59
C VAL A 12 16.93 16.03 -6.73
N TYR A 13 16.89 15.10 -7.65
CA TYR A 13 15.92 15.10 -8.76
C TYR A 13 14.81 14.12 -8.43
N ALA A 14 13.64 14.65 -8.07
CA ALA A 14 12.47 13.85 -7.74
C ALA A 14 11.80 13.34 -9.03
N ILE A 15 11.46 12.06 -9.04
CA ILE A 15 10.79 11.41 -10.16
C ILE A 15 9.34 11.15 -9.74
N HIS A 16 8.41 11.58 -10.60
CA HIS A 16 6.98 11.43 -10.35
C HIS A 16 6.33 10.63 -11.46
N GLY A 17 5.31 9.87 -11.09
CA GLY A 17 4.40 9.20 -12.01
C GLY A 17 2.96 9.61 -11.72
N GLU A 18 2.04 9.17 -12.54
CA GLU A 18 0.61 9.43 -12.36
C GLU A 18 -0.10 8.17 -11.86
N ASP A 19 -1.03 8.33 -10.93
CA ASP A 19 -1.89 7.25 -10.46
C ASP A 19 -3.20 7.19 -11.28
N PHE A 20 -4.12 6.30 -10.89
CA PHE A 20 -5.40 6.12 -11.58
C PHE A 20 -6.28 7.37 -11.61
N ASP A 21 -6.06 8.30 -10.70
CA ASP A 21 -6.85 9.54 -10.59
C ASP A 21 -6.10 10.74 -11.18
N ASP A 22 -5.08 10.48 -12.01
CA ASP A 22 -4.22 11.49 -12.66
C ASP A 22 -3.48 12.38 -11.67
N ARG A 23 -3.25 11.89 -10.43
CA ARG A 23 -2.46 12.60 -9.42
C ARG A 23 -1.00 12.22 -9.53
N LEU A 24 -0.12 13.19 -9.32
CA LEU A 24 1.31 12.93 -9.26
C LEU A 24 1.67 12.23 -7.95
N ILE A 25 2.36 11.10 -8.06
CA ILE A 25 2.94 10.42 -6.92
C ILE A 25 4.45 10.35 -7.07
N HIS A 26 5.15 10.44 -5.95
CA HIS A 26 6.61 10.34 -5.92
C HIS A 26 7.02 8.89 -6.15
N VAL A 27 7.84 8.64 -7.15
CA VAL A 27 8.31 7.31 -7.55
C VAL A 27 9.71 7.03 -7.02
N GLY A 28 10.59 8.04 -7.03
CA GLY A 28 11.95 7.89 -6.54
C GLY A 28 12.75 9.18 -6.68
N ASP A 29 13.99 9.12 -6.22
CA ASP A 29 14.92 10.24 -6.28
C ASP A 29 16.22 9.81 -6.95
N SER A 30 16.88 10.76 -7.56
CA SER A 30 18.24 10.58 -8.07
C SER A 30 19.08 11.83 -7.80
N TYR A 31 20.37 11.62 -7.59
CA TYR A 31 21.31 12.70 -7.33
C TYR A 31 21.94 13.29 -8.61
N SER A 32 21.64 12.71 -9.77
CA SER A 32 22.06 13.26 -11.05
C SER A 32 20.89 13.33 -12.03
N VAL A 33 20.86 14.39 -12.86
CA VAL A 33 19.82 14.56 -13.87
C VAL A 33 19.87 13.47 -14.93
N GLU A 34 21.05 12.97 -15.26
CA GLU A 34 21.24 11.90 -16.24
C GLU A 34 20.62 10.61 -15.74
N ALA A 35 20.91 10.23 -14.49
CA ALA A 35 20.33 9.05 -13.87
C ALA A 35 18.81 9.14 -13.73
N ALA A 36 18.30 10.32 -13.36
CA ALA A 36 16.85 10.54 -13.28
C ALA A 36 16.19 10.38 -14.65
N ARG A 37 16.79 10.91 -15.71
CA ARG A 37 16.28 10.77 -17.09
C ARG A 37 16.27 9.33 -17.54
N GLU A 38 17.30 8.54 -17.20
CA GLU A 38 17.33 7.11 -17.51
C GLU A 38 16.18 6.35 -16.82
N ILE A 39 15.92 6.66 -15.56
CA ILE A 39 14.81 6.06 -14.82
C ILE A 39 13.47 6.40 -15.48
N VAL A 40 13.25 7.70 -15.78
CA VAL A 40 12.03 8.14 -16.45
C VAL A 40 11.86 7.44 -17.80
N GLN A 41 12.93 7.33 -18.58
CA GLN A 41 12.88 6.64 -19.88
C GLN A 41 12.48 5.18 -19.75
N ARG A 42 13.03 4.47 -18.74
CA ARG A 42 12.71 3.06 -18.48
C ARG A 42 11.27 2.87 -17.98
N LEU A 43 10.74 3.86 -17.27
CA LEU A 43 9.40 3.81 -16.71
C LEU A 43 8.35 4.50 -17.60
N SER A 44 8.75 5.01 -18.78
CA SER A 44 7.83 5.65 -19.71
C SER A 44 7.06 4.58 -20.48
N PHE A 45 5.84 4.31 -20.06
CA PHE A 45 4.92 3.40 -20.73
C PHE A 45 3.80 4.19 -21.37
N GLU A 46 3.28 3.71 -22.49
CA GLU A 46 2.12 4.30 -23.13
C GLU A 46 0.87 4.14 -22.27
N THR A 47 0.81 3.06 -21.52
CA THR A 47 -0.27 2.77 -20.60
C THR A 47 0.30 2.26 -19.28
N GLY A 48 -0.40 2.52 -18.21
CA GLY A 48 0.00 2.06 -16.90
C GLY A 48 -0.06 3.19 -15.87
N TYR A 49 -0.24 2.80 -14.62
CA TYR A 49 -0.36 3.74 -13.52
C TYR A 49 0.54 3.32 -12.38
N TYR A 50 0.99 4.30 -11.62
CA TYR A 50 1.77 4.06 -10.41
C TYR A 50 0.84 4.02 -9.20
N SER A 51 1.20 3.22 -8.24
CA SER A 51 0.49 3.15 -6.96
C SER A 51 1.51 3.08 -5.84
N ARG A 52 1.14 3.62 -4.68
CA ARG A 52 1.98 3.49 -3.49
C ARG A 52 1.95 2.06 -2.99
N CYS A 53 3.13 1.54 -2.69
CA CYS A 53 3.31 0.21 -2.11
C CYS A 53 4.10 0.33 -0.81
N TRP A 54 3.65 -0.35 0.25
CA TRP A 54 4.42 -0.53 1.47
C TRP A 54 4.93 -1.96 1.55
N GLU A 55 6.23 -2.09 1.67
CA GLU A 55 6.84 -3.36 2.07
C GLU A 55 7.27 -3.22 3.52
N ILE A 56 6.55 -3.87 4.42
CA ILE A 56 6.77 -3.78 5.86
C ILE A 56 6.93 -5.16 6.48
N SER A 57 7.61 -5.21 7.62
CA SER A 57 7.88 -6.46 8.31
C SER A 57 6.60 -7.20 8.72
N SER A 58 6.57 -8.51 8.48
CA SER A 58 5.52 -9.38 9.00
C SER A 58 5.51 -9.47 10.53
N ALA A 59 6.52 -8.92 11.22
CA ALA A 59 6.51 -8.80 12.67
C ALA A 59 5.40 -7.89 13.21
N HIS A 60 4.77 -7.10 12.35
CA HIS A 60 3.62 -6.26 12.73
C HIS A 60 2.30 -7.04 12.86
N ILE A 61 2.27 -8.27 12.40
CA ILE A 61 1.09 -9.14 12.52
C ILE A 61 1.44 -10.41 13.29
N SER A 62 0.44 -10.95 14.02
CA SER A 62 0.58 -12.22 14.69
C SER A 62 0.58 -13.39 13.71
N GLN A 63 0.99 -14.56 14.18
CA GLN A 63 0.91 -15.77 13.39
C GLN A 63 -0.53 -16.11 13.00
N GLU A 64 -1.48 -15.86 13.89
CA GLU A 64 -2.92 -16.05 13.61
C GLU A 64 -3.39 -15.12 12.48
N THR A 65 -2.95 -13.87 12.50
CA THR A 65 -3.27 -12.91 11.44
C THR A 65 -2.65 -13.32 10.11
N GLY A 66 -1.42 -13.81 10.13
CA GLY A 66 -0.79 -14.38 8.93
C GLY A 66 -1.60 -15.52 8.35
N GLN A 67 -2.11 -16.43 9.19
CA GLN A 67 -2.97 -17.52 8.77
C GLN A 67 -4.32 -17.02 8.23
N TYR A 68 -4.90 -16.00 8.86
CA TYR A 68 -6.13 -15.36 8.40
C TYR A 68 -5.96 -14.81 6.98
N LEU A 69 -4.89 -14.07 6.73
CA LEU A 69 -4.58 -13.54 5.40
C LEU A 69 -4.32 -14.65 4.38
N ALA A 70 -3.59 -15.69 4.77
CA ALA A 70 -3.34 -16.84 3.90
C ALA A 70 -4.64 -17.52 3.47
N ASN A 71 -5.58 -17.67 4.38
CA ASN A 71 -6.89 -18.24 4.07
C ASN A 71 -7.67 -17.36 3.09
N LEU A 72 -7.64 -16.03 3.26
CA LEU A 72 -8.28 -15.12 2.31
C LEU A 72 -7.64 -15.21 0.93
N ALA A 73 -6.32 -15.31 0.86
CA ALA A 73 -5.60 -15.41 -0.40
C ALA A 73 -5.89 -16.74 -1.12
N ASP A 74 -6.01 -17.84 -0.37
CA ASP A 74 -6.19 -19.19 -0.93
C ASP A 74 -7.65 -19.47 -1.33
N LEU A 75 -8.60 -18.89 -0.62
CA LEU A 75 -10.02 -19.07 -0.90
C LEU A 75 -10.58 -17.94 -1.76
N ALA A 76 -11.02 -16.89 -1.10
CA ALA A 76 -11.47 -15.66 -1.75
C ALA A 76 -11.61 -14.56 -0.70
N THR A 77 -11.20 -13.36 -1.03
CA THR A 77 -11.47 -12.20 -0.18
C THR A 77 -12.89 -11.72 -0.46
N PRO A 78 -13.75 -11.52 0.55
CA PRO A 78 -15.09 -10.98 0.33
C PRO A 78 -15.04 -9.60 -0.34
N GLU A 79 -15.91 -9.38 -1.31
CA GLU A 79 -15.95 -8.13 -2.09
C GLU A 79 -16.17 -6.90 -1.20
N ALA A 80 -17.01 -7.03 -0.18
CA ALA A 80 -17.31 -5.95 0.76
C ALA A 80 -16.11 -5.51 1.60
N PHE A 81 -15.02 -6.27 1.62
CA PHE A 81 -13.80 -5.90 2.34
C PHE A 81 -13.02 -4.79 1.66
N LEU A 82 -13.25 -4.55 0.39
CA LEU A 82 -12.52 -3.57 -0.44
C LEU A 82 -11.02 -3.81 -0.47
N PHE A 83 -10.63 -5.06 -0.45
CA PHE A 83 -9.27 -5.48 -0.74
C PHE A 83 -9.23 -6.91 -1.25
N ILE A 84 -8.11 -7.28 -1.84
CA ILE A 84 -7.84 -8.64 -2.29
C ILE A 84 -6.50 -9.07 -1.69
N ALA A 85 -6.51 -10.16 -0.92
CA ALA A 85 -5.27 -10.76 -0.41
C ALA A 85 -4.66 -11.66 -1.48
N PHE A 86 -3.33 -11.65 -1.57
CA PHE A 86 -2.61 -12.48 -2.53
C PHE A 86 -1.29 -12.99 -1.96
N ARG A 87 -0.87 -14.16 -2.42
CA ARG A 87 0.44 -14.71 -2.09
C ARG A 87 1.48 -14.26 -3.09
N VAL A 88 2.70 -14.05 -2.61
CA VAL A 88 3.86 -13.89 -3.47
C VAL A 88 4.44 -15.29 -3.72
N PRO A 89 4.50 -15.76 -4.97
CA PRO A 89 4.99 -17.10 -5.27
C PRO A 89 6.42 -17.33 -4.76
N TYR A 90 6.64 -18.49 -4.17
CA TYR A 90 7.95 -18.90 -3.63
C TYR A 90 8.48 -18.03 -2.48
N SER A 91 7.59 -17.29 -1.83
CA SER A 91 7.93 -16.41 -0.71
C SER A 91 6.89 -16.59 0.40
N PRO A 92 7.27 -16.40 1.68
CA PRO A 92 6.28 -16.33 2.76
C PRO A 92 5.53 -15.00 2.80
N ALA A 93 5.91 -14.02 1.99
CA ALA A 93 5.27 -12.71 1.95
C ALA A 93 3.82 -12.81 1.47
N ILE A 94 2.97 -11.98 2.07
CA ILE A 94 1.57 -11.84 1.68
C ILE A 94 1.30 -10.37 1.38
N GLY A 95 0.70 -10.11 0.22
CA GLY A 95 0.27 -8.79 -0.17
C GLY A 95 -1.24 -8.61 -0.06
N VAL A 96 -1.64 -7.36 0.03
CA VAL A 96 -3.03 -6.96 0.02
C VAL A 96 -3.19 -5.82 -0.98
N LYS A 97 -4.09 -5.97 -1.95
CA LYS A 97 -4.42 -4.89 -2.87
C LYS A 97 -5.68 -4.19 -2.38
N LEU A 98 -5.55 -2.96 -1.92
CA LEU A 98 -6.68 -2.15 -1.44
C LEU A 98 -7.46 -1.57 -2.62
N ILE A 99 -8.76 -1.51 -2.49
CA ILE A 99 -9.70 -1.02 -3.49
C ILE A 99 -10.38 0.23 -2.95
N SER A 100 -10.61 1.22 -3.83
CA SER A 100 -11.29 2.48 -3.49
C SER A 100 -10.55 3.34 -2.47
N THR A 101 -9.22 3.32 -2.50
CA THR A 101 -8.43 4.24 -1.65
C THR A 101 -8.47 5.66 -2.21
N PRO A 102 -8.32 6.70 -1.38
CA PRO A 102 -8.12 6.64 0.06
C PRO A 102 -9.39 6.24 0.82
N TRP A 103 -9.25 5.52 1.91
CA TRP A 103 -10.38 5.10 2.73
C TRP A 103 -10.81 6.21 3.69
N THR A 104 -11.23 7.31 3.11
CA THR A 104 -11.85 8.44 3.80
C THR A 104 -13.36 8.41 3.55
N ASP A 105 -14.13 9.02 4.43
CA ASP A 105 -15.58 9.06 4.26
C ASP A 105 -15.97 9.66 2.91
N GLN A 106 -15.33 10.77 2.53
CA GLN A 106 -15.64 11.45 1.27
C GLN A 106 -15.45 10.53 0.07
N ASN A 107 -14.31 9.84 -0.01
CA ASN A 107 -14.01 8.97 -1.15
C ASN A 107 -14.85 7.69 -1.14
N LEU A 108 -15.01 7.07 0.03
CA LEU A 108 -15.80 5.84 0.16
C LEU A 108 -17.28 6.07 -0.12
N GLU A 109 -17.85 7.17 0.32
CA GLU A 109 -19.25 7.52 0.01
C GLU A 109 -19.45 7.70 -1.49
N HIS A 110 -18.49 8.33 -2.18
CA HIS A 110 -18.55 8.53 -3.61
C HIS A 110 -18.38 7.22 -4.39
N ALA A 111 -17.40 6.40 -4.02
CA ALA A 111 -17.06 5.19 -4.74
C ALA A 111 -17.97 4.00 -4.41
N ASP A 112 -18.33 3.84 -3.15
CA ASP A 112 -18.98 2.62 -2.64
C ASP A 112 -20.21 2.88 -1.77
N GLY A 113 -20.54 4.13 -1.50
CA GLY A 113 -21.74 4.49 -0.71
C GLY A 113 -21.64 4.13 0.76
N ILE A 114 -20.45 4.01 1.32
CA ILE A 114 -20.21 3.67 2.73
C ILE A 114 -19.27 4.67 3.39
N THR A 115 -19.26 4.65 4.74
CA THR A 115 -18.28 5.41 5.52
C THR A 115 -17.07 4.54 5.88
N ALA A 116 -15.97 5.19 6.29
CA ALA A 116 -14.79 4.47 6.78
C ALA A 116 -15.12 3.61 8.00
N GLU A 117 -16.00 4.09 8.88
CA GLU A 117 -16.44 3.34 10.05
C GLU A 117 -17.24 2.10 9.66
N GLN A 118 -18.13 2.23 8.66
CA GLN A 118 -18.88 1.07 8.15
C GLN A 118 -17.94 0.01 7.57
N LEU A 119 -16.92 0.42 6.84
CA LEU A 119 -15.91 -0.52 6.31
C LEU A 119 -15.17 -1.23 7.44
N ARG A 120 -14.77 -0.49 8.47
CA ARG A 120 -14.09 -1.05 9.65
C ARG A 120 -14.98 -2.06 10.37
N GLN A 121 -16.26 -1.74 10.54
CA GLN A 121 -17.22 -2.66 11.15
C GLN A 121 -17.42 -3.91 10.32
N GLU A 122 -17.47 -3.79 9.00
CA GLU A 122 -17.55 -4.95 8.10
C GLU A 122 -16.34 -5.88 8.29
N HIS A 123 -15.14 -5.32 8.34
CA HIS A 123 -13.93 -6.10 8.59
C HIS A 123 -13.99 -6.86 9.91
N ARG A 124 -14.33 -6.15 10.99
CA ARG A 124 -14.39 -6.74 12.33
C ARG A 124 -15.50 -7.76 12.49
N SER A 125 -16.67 -7.52 11.90
CA SER A 125 -17.81 -8.45 11.99
C SER A 125 -17.52 -9.79 11.31
N LYS A 126 -16.60 -9.82 10.36
CA LYS A 126 -16.16 -11.01 9.64
C LYS A 126 -14.89 -11.63 10.25
N GLY A 127 -14.49 -11.22 11.44
CA GLY A 127 -13.40 -11.84 12.17
C GLY A 127 -12.00 -11.35 11.83
N MET A 128 -11.87 -10.18 11.19
CA MET A 128 -10.54 -9.64 10.93
C MET A 128 -9.83 -9.30 12.23
N PRO A 129 -8.59 -9.80 12.44
CA PRO A 129 -7.81 -9.44 13.62
C PRO A 129 -7.49 -7.94 13.67
N ASP A 130 -7.40 -7.38 14.88
CA ASP A 130 -7.19 -5.95 15.08
C ASP A 130 -5.86 -5.44 14.52
N ASP A 131 -4.78 -6.21 14.63
CA ASP A 131 -3.49 -5.81 14.10
C ASP A 131 -3.55 -5.62 12.58
N LEU A 132 -4.22 -6.50 11.87
CA LEU A 132 -4.45 -6.33 10.42
C LEU A 132 -5.38 -5.16 10.13
N ALA A 133 -6.49 -5.04 10.87
CA ALA A 133 -7.44 -3.94 10.66
C ALA A 133 -6.75 -2.58 10.81
N ASN A 134 -5.87 -2.42 11.80
CA ASN A 134 -5.13 -1.18 12.00
C ASN A 134 -4.16 -0.88 10.86
N ILE A 135 -3.46 -1.88 10.35
CA ILE A 135 -2.54 -1.72 9.22
C ILE A 135 -3.30 -1.31 7.96
N LEU A 136 -4.41 -1.98 7.65
CA LEU A 136 -5.20 -1.69 6.46
C LEU A 136 -5.86 -0.32 6.53
N GLU A 137 -6.33 0.09 7.70
CA GLU A 137 -6.90 1.43 7.90
C GLU A 137 -5.84 2.50 7.66
N LEU A 138 -4.65 2.34 8.25
CA LEU A 138 -3.56 3.28 8.07
C LEU A 138 -3.13 3.37 6.59
N ALA A 139 -2.94 2.23 5.94
CA ALA A 139 -2.60 2.18 4.52
C ALA A 139 -3.71 2.79 3.65
N GLY A 140 -4.95 2.43 3.92
CA GLY A 140 -6.09 2.94 3.17
C GLY A 140 -6.24 4.46 3.27
N GLN A 141 -6.11 5.02 4.47
CA GLN A 141 -6.19 6.47 4.67
C GLN A 141 -5.05 7.22 3.99
N ALA A 142 -3.86 6.62 3.94
CA ALA A 142 -2.68 7.22 3.29
C ALA A 142 -2.64 6.99 1.77
N ASP A 143 -3.68 6.43 1.19
CA ASP A 143 -3.73 6.05 -0.22
C ASP A 143 -2.58 5.11 -0.62
N VAL A 144 -2.21 4.23 0.27
CA VAL A 144 -1.30 3.12 -0.02
C VAL A 144 -2.14 1.96 -0.53
N ARG A 145 -1.95 1.60 -1.78
CA ARG A 145 -2.81 0.61 -2.42
C ARG A 145 -2.33 -0.83 -2.24
N ILE A 146 -1.05 -1.02 -1.98
CA ILE A 146 -0.48 -2.37 -1.90
C ILE A 146 0.46 -2.47 -0.69
N PRO A 147 -0.06 -2.78 0.51
CA PRO A 147 0.80 -3.21 1.59
C PRO A 147 1.22 -4.67 1.40
N ILE A 148 2.52 -4.94 1.56
CA ILE A 148 3.10 -6.27 1.53
C ILE A 148 3.75 -6.53 2.89
N LEU A 149 3.38 -7.64 3.51
CA LEU A 149 3.94 -8.12 4.77
C LEU A 149 4.99 -9.18 4.47
N ASP A 150 6.24 -8.84 4.77
CA ASP A 150 7.40 -9.66 4.42
C ASP A 150 8.37 -9.71 5.61
N ALA A 151 8.82 -10.91 5.94
CA ALA A 151 9.78 -11.10 7.04
C ALA A 151 11.11 -10.38 6.80
N ASP A 152 11.47 -10.16 5.55
CA ASP A 152 12.73 -9.51 5.18
C ASP A 152 12.61 -7.98 5.05
N ALA A 153 11.40 -7.44 5.16
CA ALA A 153 11.17 -6.01 5.09
C ALA A 153 11.43 -5.31 6.42
N PRO A 154 11.73 -4.01 6.42
CA PRO A 154 11.96 -3.27 7.65
C PRO A 154 10.68 -3.09 8.46
N VAL A 155 10.88 -2.96 9.77
CA VAL A 155 9.82 -2.56 10.69
C VAL A 155 9.46 -1.10 10.43
N LEU A 156 8.16 -0.81 10.31
CA LEU A 156 7.67 0.56 10.16
C LEU A 156 7.67 1.25 11.52
N PRO A 157 8.46 2.33 11.70
CA PRO A 157 8.49 3.06 12.97
C PRO A 157 7.11 3.60 13.34
N GLY A 158 6.72 3.42 14.59
CA GLY A 158 5.45 3.89 15.10
C GLY A 158 4.29 2.90 14.95
N LEU A 159 4.45 1.85 14.16
CA LEU A 159 3.49 0.77 14.09
C LEU A 159 3.86 -0.31 15.12
N PRO A 160 2.93 -0.74 15.99
CA PRO A 160 3.23 -1.76 16.99
C PRO A 160 3.70 -3.07 16.39
N LEU A 161 4.58 -3.76 17.09
CA LEU A 161 4.92 -5.14 16.78
C LEU A 161 3.85 -6.06 17.37
N ALA A 162 3.55 -7.13 16.67
CA ALA A 162 2.62 -8.11 17.17
C ALA A 162 3.24 -8.89 18.34
N GLU A 163 2.41 -9.23 19.31
CA GLU A 163 2.81 -10.15 20.38
C GLU A 163 2.83 -11.58 19.82
N SER A 164 3.91 -12.26 20.09
CA SER A 164 4.08 -13.66 19.69
C SER A 164 3.47 -14.61 20.72
#